data_26afa68fad4e42020fb2c843e872a32a
#
_entry.id   26afa68fad4e42020fb2c843e872a32a
#
_cell.length_a   1.000
_cell.length_b   1.000
_cell.length_c   1.000
_cell.angle_alpha   90.00
_cell.angle_beta   90.00
_cell.angle_gamma   90.00
#
_symmetry.space_group_name_H-M   'P 1'
#
loop_
_entity.id
_entity.type
_entity.pdbx_description
1 polymer ?
#
loop_
_entity_poly.entity_id
_entity_poly.type
_entity_poly.pdbx_seq_one_letter_code
_entity_poly.pdbx_strand_id
1 'polypeptide(L)'
;NICTAKLAFGLGAEDTLDYLEAFGFAQRTGIDLRGEARGFMRPAKTIKPIELATTSYGHGVTATAVQLASAMATLANGGVRMDPYLIAEIQDATGVPVRIFEPEAVQRVVSKDTAGETLAMMVTVTEDGGTGTRAAIPGYAVAGKTGTAWKHVDGAYSSTERIGSFIGAVPADNPKLAMAIVVDNPTTGSRYGGQTAGPVFSEIGEASLRLMG
;
A
#
# COMPACT_ATOMS: atom_id res chain seq x y z
N ASN A 1 17.03 -3.77 1.76
CA ASN A 1 16.78 -4.80 0.70
C ASN A 1 17.46 -6.14 1.00
N ILE A 2 18.72 -6.15 1.55
CA ILE A 2 19.44 -7.42 1.82
C ILE A 2 18.70 -8.28 2.86
N CYS A 3 18.18 -7.67 3.94
CA CYS A 3 17.45 -8.40 4.98
C CYS A 3 16.15 -9.02 4.43
N THR A 4 15.38 -8.24 3.63
CA THR A 4 14.14 -8.75 3.02
C THR A 4 14.40 -9.87 2.03
N ALA A 5 15.47 -9.79 1.23
CA ALA A 5 15.88 -10.86 0.34
C ALA A 5 16.25 -12.16 1.11
N LYS A 6 16.99 -12.03 2.23
CA LYS A 6 17.29 -13.19 3.10
C LYS A 6 16.05 -13.81 3.71
N LEU A 7 15.08 -12.98 4.13
CA LEU A 7 13.79 -13.47 4.64
C LEU A 7 13.00 -14.22 3.57
N ALA A 8 12.91 -13.66 2.37
CA ALA A 8 12.23 -14.31 1.24
C ALA A 8 12.88 -15.64 0.84
N PHE A 9 14.21 -15.74 0.89
CA PHE A 9 14.90 -17.01 0.68
C PHE A 9 14.65 -18.02 1.81
N GLY A 10 14.52 -17.54 3.05
CA GLY A 10 14.19 -18.40 4.20
C GLY A 10 12.76 -18.92 4.14
N LEU A 11 11.81 -18.14 3.65
CA LEU A 11 10.42 -18.53 3.47
C LEU A 11 10.23 -19.42 2.23
N GLY A 12 11.01 -19.19 1.18
CA GLY A 12 10.81 -19.79 -0.12
C GLY A 12 9.86 -18.99 -1.02
N ALA A 13 9.81 -19.39 -2.29
CA ALA A 13 9.05 -18.66 -3.31
C ALA A 13 7.53 -18.80 -3.10
N GLU A 14 7.05 -20.00 -2.77
CA GLU A 14 5.62 -20.26 -2.59
C GLU A 14 5.07 -19.39 -1.45
N ASP A 15 5.58 -19.55 -0.23
CA ASP A 15 5.09 -18.79 0.93
C ASP A 15 5.20 -17.28 0.73
N THR A 16 6.31 -16.79 0.15
CA THR A 16 6.49 -15.36 -0.11
C THR A 16 5.43 -14.80 -1.05
N LEU A 17 5.13 -15.50 -2.14
CA LEU A 17 4.18 -15.05 -3.14
C LEU A 17 2.73 -15.27 -2.69
N ASP A 18 2.45 -16.34 -1.97
CA ASP A 18 1.11 -16.60 -1.40
C ASP A 18 0.72 -15.50 -0.40
N TYR A 19 1.66 -15.01 0.43
CA TYR A 19 1.40 -13.85 1.29
C TYR A 19 1.11 -12.59 0.48
N LEU A 20 1.85 -12.32 -0.59
CA LEU A 20 1.58 -11.16 -1.45
C LEU A 20 0.19 -11.28 -2.11
N GLU A 21 -0.19 -12.47 -2.59
CA GLU A 21 -1.53 -12.72 -3.11
C GLU A 21 -2.62 -12.56 -2.05
N ALA A 22 -2.37 -13.04 -0.83
CA ALA A 22 -3.29 -12.88 0.29
C ALA A 22 -3.55 -11.40 0.63
N PHE A 23 -2.52 -10.54 0.51
CA PHE A 23 -2.65 -9.08 0.64
C PHE A 23 -3.35 -8.40 -0.55
N GLY A 24 -3.66 -9.13 -1.63
CA GLY A 24 -4.42 -8.63 -2.78
C GLY A 24 -3.58 -8.23 -3.99
N PHE A 25 -2.27 -8.52 -4.01
CA PHE A 25 -1.43 -8.25 -5.18
C PHE A 25 -1.70 -9.24 -6.32
N ALA A 26 -1.44 -8.80 -7.56
CA ALA A 26 -1.62 -9.55 -8.80
C ALA A 26 -3.07 -10.03 -9.08
N GLN A 27 -4.06 -9.48 -8.40
CA GLN A 27 -5.48 -9.74 -8.60
C GLN A 27 -6.28 -8.42 -8.59
N ARG A 28 -7.48 -8.42 -9.17
CA ARG A 28 -8.36 -7.26 -9.05
C ARG A 28 -8.88 -7.16 -7.63
N THR A 29 -9.05 -5.92 -7.14
CA THR A 29 -9.62 -5.69 -5.81
C THR A 29 -11.14 -5.82 -5.79
N GLY A 30 -11.78 -5.75 -6.96
CA GLY A 30 -13.24 -5.75 -7.07
C GLY A 30 -13.91 -4.39 -6.86
N ILE A 31 -13.13 -3.33 -6.65
CA ILE A 31 -13.67 -1.97 -6.51
C ILE A 31 -14.53 -1.59 -7.71
N ASP A 32 -15.65 -0.89 -7.47
CA ASP A 32 -16.64 -0.48 -8.48
C ASP A 32 -16.12 0.56 -9.49
N LEU A 33 -14.91 0.32 -10.04
CA LEU A 33 -14.28 1.17 -11.06
C LEU A 33 -14.04 0.36 -12.34
N ARG A 34 -14.44 0.94 -13.47
CA ARG A 34 -14.15 0.34 -14.78
C ARG A 34 -12.66 0.46 -15.10
N GLY A 35 -12.11 -0.58 -15.73
CA GLY A 35 -10.71 -0.56 -16.18
C GLY A 35 -9.69 -0.88 -15.10
N GLU A 36 -10.08 -1.46 -13.97
CA GLU A 36 -9.16 -1.87 -12.93
C GLU A 36 -8.12 -2.86 -13.47
N ALA A 37 -6.84 -2.52 -13.32
CA ALA A 37 -5.72 -3.41 -13.62
C ALA A 37 -5.47 -4.37 -12.44
N ARG A 38 -5.13 -5.61 -12.74
CA ARG A 38 -4.78 -6.60 -11.70
C ARG A 38 -3.35 -6.51 -11.20
N GLY A 39 -2.50 -5.67 -11.83
CA GLY A 39 -1.06 -5.72 -11.59
C GLY A 39 -0.42 -7.00 -12.15
N PHE A 40 0.82 -7.24 -11.76
CA PHE A 40 1.56 -8.43 -12.19
C PHE A 40 2.52 -8.90 -11.09
N MET A 41 2.62 -10.20 -10.94
CA MET A 41 3.61 -10.90 -10.14
C MET A 41 3.97 -12.22 -10.85
N ARG A 42 5.25 -12.60 -10.85
CA ARG A 42 5.69 -13.85 -11.46
C ARG A 42 5.23 -15.04 -10.61
N PRO A 43 4.69 -16.11 -11.20
CA PRO A 43 4.29 -17.29 -10.44
C PRO A 43 5.46 -17.98 -9.74
N ALA A 44 5.23 -18.54 -8.55
CA ALA A 44 6.24 -19.23 -7.73
C ALA A 44 6.99 -20.32 -8.49
N LYS A 45 6.28 -21.08 -9.33
CA LYS A 45 6.85 -22.19 -10.14
C LYS A 45 7.89 -21.76 -11.17
N THR A 46 7.90 -20.47 -11.56
CA THR A 46 8.77 -19.97 -12.63
C THR A 46 9.70 -18.84 -12.18
N ILE A 47 9.55 -18.36 -10.95
CA ILE A 47 10.38 -17.28 -10.41
C ILE A 47 11.81 -17.78 -10.17
N LYS A 48 12.79 -17.02 -10.64
CA LYS A 48 14.20 -17.34 -10.40
C LYS A 48 14.66 -16.77 -9.05
N PRO A 49 15.75 -17.32 -8.44
CA PRO A 49 16.23 -16.81 -7.16
C PRO A 49 16.49 -15.30 -7.14
N ILE A 50 17.08 -14.75 -8.21
CA ILE A 50 17.31 -13.31 -8.28
C ILE A 50 16.00 -12.51 -8.38
N GLU A 51 14.99 -13.04 -9.04
CA GLU A 51 13.67 -12.42 -9.15
C GLU A 51 12.93 -12.48 -7.81
N LEU A 52 13.05 -13.58 -7.05
CA LEU A 52 12.50 -13.67 -5.69
C LEU A 52 13.15 -12.64 -4.77
N ALA A 53 14.48 -12.53 -4.82
CA ALA A 53 15.21 -11.53 -4.06
C ALA A 53 14.72 -10.11 -4.39
N THR A 54 14.56 -9.77 -5.67
CA THR A 54 14.10 -8.43 -6.09
C THR A 54 12.63 -8.20 -5.79
N THR A 55 11.77 -9.20 -5.89
CA THR A 55 10.36 -9.16 -5.50
C THR A 55 10.19 -8.81 -4.02
N SER A 56 11.05 -9.32 -3.14
CA SER A 56 10.98 -9.09 -1.70
C SER A 56 11.07 -7.61 -1.28
N TYR A 57 11.61 -6.76 -2.14
CA TYR A 57 11.67 -5.31 -1.91
C TYR A 57 11.00 -4.48 -3.00
N GLY A 58 10.09 -5.10 -3.79
CA GLY A 58 9.15 -4.42 -4.67
C GLY A 58 9.57 -4.28 -6.13
N HIS A 59 10.65 -4.94 -6.60
CA HIS A 59 10.98 -5.03 -8.02
C HIS A 59 10.39 -6.30 -8.64
N GLY A 60 9.92 -6.20 -9.91
CA GLY A 60 9.31 -7.34 -10.61
C GLY A 60 7.85 -7.60 -10.22
N VAL A 61 7.29 -6.74 -9.38
CA VAL A 61 5.85 -6.69 -9.06
C VAL A 61 5.30 -5.36 -9.54
N THR A 62 4.14 -5.38 -10.20
CA THR A 62 3.38 -4.16 -10.47
C THR A 62 2.08 -4.18 -9.68
N ALA A 63 1.76 -3.05 -9.07
CA ALA A 63 0.56 -2.89 -8.24
C ALA A 63 -0.15 -1.58 -8.58
N THR A 64 -1.46 -1.56 -8.40
CA THR A 64 -2.25 -0.33 -8.47
C THR A 64 -2.21 0.42 -7.13
N ALA A 65 -2.50 1.71 -7.15
CA ALA A 65 -2.63 2.49 -5.92
C ALA A 65 -3.72 1.92 -4.99
N VAL A 66 -4.80 1.38 -5.56
CA VAL A 66 -5.89 0.74 -4.78
C VAL A 66 -5.38 -0.53 -4.10
N GLN A 67 -4.60 -1.37 -4.77
CA GLN A 67 -3.99 -2.56 -4.15
C GLN A 67 -3.05 -2.17 -3.00
N LEU A 68 -2.23 -1.13 -3.18
CA LEU A 68 -1.34 -0.63 -2.12
C LEU A 68 -2.13 -0.10 -0.92
N ALA A 69 -3.19 0.67 -1.16
CA ALA A 69 -4.07 1.18 -0.09
C ALA A 69 -4.80 0.04 0.62
N SER A 70 -5.31 -0.96 -0.12
CA SER A 70 -5.98 -2.14 0.44
C SER A 70 -5.03 -3.00 1.28
N ALA A 71 -3.78 -3.20 0.85
CA ALA A 71 -2.78 -3.91 1.62
C ALA A 71 -2.45 -3.18 2.94
N MET A 72 -2.31 -1.86 2.90
CA MET A 72 -2.13 -1.05 4.11
C MET A 72 -3.38 -1.09 5.01
N ALA A 73 -4.58 -0.99 4.42
CA ALA A 73 -5.84 -1.11 5.15
C ALA A 73 -6.00 -2.49 5.82
N THR A 74 -5.46 -3.56 5.22
CA THR A 74 -5.43 -4.90 5.81
C THR A 74 -4.65 -4.90 7.12
N LEU A 75 -3.47 -4.28 7.18
CA LEU A 75 -2.71 -4.13 8.42
C LEU A 75 -3.46 -3.23 9.41
N ALA A 76 -3.95 -2.08 8.96
CA ALA A 76 -4.72 -1.13 9.76
C ALA A 76 -6.00 -1.74 10.36
N ASN A 77 -6.60 -2.71 9.68
CA ASN A 77 -7.81 -3.44 10.11
C ASN A 77 -7.47 -4.74 10.88
N GLY A 78 -6.33 -4.78 11.56
CA GLY A 78 -5.93 -5.93 12.38
C GLY A 78 -5.74 -7.22 11.58
N GLY A 79 -5.24 -7.13 10.35
CA GLY A 79 -4.86 -8.24 9.49
C GLY A 79 -6.00 -8.88 8.69
N VAL A 80 -7.18 -8.24 8.62
CA VAL A 80 -8.31 -8.70 7.80
C VAL A 80 -8.40 -7.86 6.53
N ARG A 81 -8.28 -8.51 5.38
CA ARG A 81 -8.52 -7.87 4.08
C ARG A 81 -10.02 -7.75 3.83
N MET A 82 -10.42 -6.54 3.43
CA MET A 82 -11.79 -6.20 3.07
C MET A 82 -11.90 -5.97 1.55
N ASP A 83 -13.07 -6.19 0.98
CA ASP A 83 -13.38 -5.75 -0.37
C ASP A 83 -13.57 -4.22 -0.38
N PRO A 84 -12.79 -3.47 -1.17
CA PRO A 84 -12.99 -2.03 -1.28
C PRO A 84 -14.24 -1.73 -2.12
N TYR A 85 -15.06 -0.77 -1.69
CA TYR A 85 -16.20 -0.28 -2.42
C TYR A 85 -16.30 1.24 -2.37
N LEU A 86 -16.94 1.85 -3.34
CA LEU A 86 -17.08 3.31 -3.45
C LEU A 86 -18.51 3.78 -3.14
N ILE A 87 -19.49 2.93 -3.40
CA ILE A 87 -20.89 3.26 -3.26
C ILE A 87 -21.38 2.65 -1.95
N ALA A 88 -21.68 3.49 -0.96
CA ALA A 88 -22.24 3.04 0.31
C ALA A 88 -23.74 2.71 0.16
N GLU A 89 -24.48 3.52 -0.58
CA GLU A 89 -25.91 3.30 -0.82
C GLU A 89 -26.41 3.92 -2.13
N ILE A 90 -27.49 3.40 -2.63
CA ILE A 90 -28.27 3.96 -3.74
C ILE A 90 -29.62 4.37 -3.17
N GLN A 91 -30.02 5.63 -3.38
CA GLN A 91 -31.29 6.19 -2.92
C GLN A 91 -32.23 6.44 -4.10
N ASP A 92 -33.53 6.39 -3.86
CA ASP A 92 -34.53 6.86 -4.82
C ASP A 92 -34.62 8.40 -4.85
N ALA A 93 -35.52 8.95 -5.66
CA ALA A 93 -35.71 10.41 -5.78
C ALA A 93 -36.22 11.08 -4.50
N THR A 94 -36.68 10.31 -3.52
CA THR A 94 -37.18 10.81 -2.22
C THR A 94 -36.15 10.69 -1.10
N GLY A 95 -34.97 10.13 -1.40
CA GLY A 95 -33.88 9.91 -0.45
C GLY A 95 -34.01 8.59 0.34
N VAL A 96 -34.91 7.71 -0.06
CA VAL A 96 -35.07 6.40 0.59
C VAL A 96 -34.04 5.42 0.01
N PRO A 97 -33.22 4.74 0.85
CA PRO A 97 -32.28 3.76 0.38
C PRO A 97 -32.96 2.59 -0.35
N VAL A 98 -32.57 2.39 -1.61
CA VAL A 98 -33.01 1.27 -2.45
C VAL A 98 -32.04 0.10 -2.34
N ARG A 99 -30.75 0.40 -2.15
CA ARG A 99 -29.69 -0.58 -1.93
C ARG A 99 -28.62 -0.02 -1.03
N ILE A 100 -28.23 -0.81 -0.04
CA ILE A 100 -27.12 -0.51 0.88
C ILE A 100 -26.01 -1.53 0.62
N PHE A 101 -24.77 -1.08 0.61
CA PHE A 101 -23.56 -1.92 0.47
C PHE A 101 -22.87 -1.98 1.82
N GLU A 102 -22.70 -3.17 2.34
CA GLU A 102 -22.03 -3.41 3.61
C GLU A 102 -20.57 -3.81 3.41
N PRO A 103 -19.66 -3.48 4.34
CA PRO A 103 -18.29 -3.95 4.27
C PRO A 103 -18.19 -5.47 4.30
N GLU A 104 -17.51 -6.06 3.31
CA GLU A 104 -17.30 -7.51 3.22
C GLU A 104 -15.85 -7.89 3.53
N ALA A 105 -15.66 -8.83 4.46
CA ALA A 105 -14.35 -9.39 4.76
C ALA A 105 -14.02 -10.51 3.76
N VAL A 106 -12.88 -10.36 3.08
CA VAL A 106 -12.38 -11.39 2.15
C VAL A 106 -11.72 -12.51 2.92
N GLN A 107 -10.70 -12.18 3.72
CA GLN A 107 -9.97 -13.16 4.53
C GLN A 107 -9.10 -12.49 5.60
N ARG A 108 -8.73 -13.27 6.61
CA ARG A 108 -7.64 -12.89 7.53
C ARG A 108 -6.31 -13.27 6.91
N VAL A 109 -5.46 -12.27 6.68
CA VAL A 109 -4.12 -12.46 6.08
C VAL A 109 -3.08 -12.72 7.14
N VAL A 110 -3.11 -11.93 8.24
CA VAL A 110 -2.22 -12.09 9.38
C VAL A 110 -3.02 -11.97 10.69
N SER A 111 -2.41 -12.38 11.81
CA SER A 111 -3.03 -12.18 13.13
C SER A 111 -3.14 -10.69 13.48
N LYS A 112 -4.02 -10.36 14.40
CA LYS A 112 -4.14 -8.98 14.91
C LYS A 112 -2.84 -8.50 15.55
N ASP A 113 -2.17 -9.38 16.28
CA ASP A 113 -0.90 -9.07 16.95
C ASP A 113 0.19 -8.79 15.92
N THR A 114 0.34 -9.66 14.90
CA THR A 114 1.30 -9.45 13.80
C THR A 114 1.04 -8.15 13.04
N ALA A 115 -0.23 -7.81 12.78
CA ALA A 115 -0.60 -6.55 12.15
C ALA A 115 -0.19 -5.35 13.02
N GLY A 116 -0.48 -5.39 14.32
CA GLY A 116 -0.11 -4.34 15.28
C GLY A 116 1.40 -4.17 15.41
N GLU A 117 2.16 -5.25 15.53
CA GLU A 117 3.63 -5.22 15.58
C GLU A 117 4.21 -4.64 14.27
N THR A 118 3.64 -5.01 13.12
CA THR A 118 4.06 -4.49 11.83
C THR A 118 3.82 -2.98 11.74
N LEU A 119 2.64 -2.49 12.14
CA LEU A 119 2.34 -1.06 12.17
C LEU A 119 3.29 -0.32 13.11
N ALA A 120 3.56 -0.87 14.30
CA ALA A 120 4.52 -0.27 15.25
C ALA A 120 5.92 -0.13 14.65
N MET A 121 6.41 -1.15 13.94
CA MET A 121 7.68 -1.06 13.19
C MET A 121 7.61 -0.01 12.08
N MET A 122 6.49 0.13 11.39
CA MET A 122 6.31 1.10 10.30
C MET A 122 6.24 2.55 10.79
N VAL A 123 5.98 2.82 12.07
CA VAL A 123 6.03 4.17 12.66
C VAL A 123 7.44 4.76 12.56
N THR A 124 8.47 3.95 12.74
CA THR A 124 9.87 4.41 12.67
C THR A 124 10.25 5.04 11.33
N VAL A 125 9.47 4.79 10.26
CA VAL A 125 9.70 5.37 8.93
C VAL A 125 9.48 6.89 8.92
N THR A 126 8.58 7.40 9.76
CA THR A 126 8.25 8.83 9.85
C THR A 126 8.96 9.56 11.00
N GLU A 127 9.66 8.82 11.87
CA GLU A 127 10.49 9.36 12.96
C GLU A 127 11.84 9.88 12.44
N ASP A 128 12.59 10.55 13.33
CA ASP A 128 13.92 11.07 13.03
C ASP A 128 14.86 9.95 12.55
N GLY A 129 15.52 10.19 11.43
CA GLY A 129 16.37 9.19 10.76
C GLY A 129 15.59 8.23 9.84
N GLY A 130 14.27 8.25 9.82
CA GLY A 130 13.43 7.48 8.92
C GLY A 130 13.44 8.02 7.48
N THR A 131 13.02 7.20 6.55
CA THR A 131 13.00 7.55 5.11
C THR A 131 11.80 8.40 4.70
N GLY A 132 10.79 8.52 5.55
CA GLY A 132 9.50 9.16 5.30
C GLY A 132 9.17 10.28 6.29
N THR A 133 10.13 10.96 6.89
CA THR A 133 9.94 12.02 7.91
C THR A 133 8.98 13.13 7.44
N ARG A 134 8.91 13.41 6.13
CA ARG A 134 7.99 14.40 5.56
C ARG A 134 6.54 13.93 5.46
N ALA A 135 6.24 12.67 5.79
CA ALA A 135 4.88 12.16 5.90
C ALA A 135 4.35 12.22 7.35
N ALA A 136 5.17 12.70 8.31
CA ALA A 136 4.74 12.88 9.69
C ALA A 136 3.58 13.89 9.77
N ILE A 137 2.61 13.61 10.64
CA ILE A 137 1.46 14.49 10.90
C ILE A 137 1.54 14.91 12.36
N PRO A 138 1.60 16.22 12.67
CA PRO A 138 1.69 16.69 14.05
C PRO A 138 0.56 16.15 14.93
N GLY A 139 0.92 15.57 16.07
CA GLY A 139 -0.02 15.02 17.04
C GLY A 139 -0.49 13.59 16.76
N TYR A 140 -0.04 12.96 15.66
CA TYR A 140 -0.42 11.58 15.30
C TYR A 140 0.80 10.73 14.96
N ALA A 141 0.84 9.50 15.46
CA ALA A 141 1.78 8.50 14.98
C ALA A 141 1.34 8.03 13.58
N VAL A 142 2.26 8.07 12.62
CA VAL A 142 2.02 7.63 11.23
C VAL A 142 2.82 6.37 10.97
N ALA A 143 2.13 5.25 10.71
CA ALA A 143 2.76 4.04 10.19
C ALA A 143 2.86 4.13 8.67
N GLY A 144 4.05 3.93 8.09
CA GLY A 144 4.17 4.05 6.64
C GLY A 144 5.39 3.38 6.03
N LYS A 145 5.44 3.42 4.70
CA LYS A 145 6.58 2.93 3.89
C LYS A 145 6.75 3.80 2.66
N THR A 146 7.97 4.26 2.45
CA THR A 146 8.38 4.93 1.22
C THR A 146 8.66 3.93 0.11
N GLY A 147 8.34 4.27 -1.12
CA GLY A 147 8.75 3.55 -2.32
C GLY A 147 9.41 4.50 -3.33
N THR A 148 10.41 3.98 -4.02
CA THR A 148 11.03 4.66 -5.16
C THR A 148 11.41 3.60 -6.17
N ALA A 149 10.69 3.55 -7.28
CA ALA A 149 10.91 2.59 -8.34
C ALA A 149 11.39 3.29 -9.61
N TRP A 150 12.23 2.60 -10.38
CA TRP A 150 12.53 2.99 -11.75
C TRP A 150 11.30 2.74 -12.62
N LYS A 151 10.94 3.71 -13.44
CA LYS A 151 9.84 3.54 -14.39
C LYS A 151 10.28 2.61 -15.51
N HIS A 152 9.38 1.71 -15.88
CA HIS A 152 9.58 0.83 -17.04
C HIS A 152 9.02 1.52 -18.28
N VAL A 153 9.87 1.82 -19.24
CA VAL A 153 9.53 2.52 -20.50
C VAL A 153 10.13 1.72 -21.65
N ASP A 154 9.34 1.44 -22.67
CA ASP A 154 9.75 0.76 -23.90
C ASP A 154 10.52 -0.55 -23.68
N GLY A 155 10.10 -1.36 -22.70
CA GLY A 155 10.69 -2.67 -22.43
C GLY A 155 11.93 -2.65 -21.53
N ALA A 156 12.38 -1.49 -21.03
CA ALA A 156 13.53 -1.35 -20.15
C ALA A 156 13.24 -0.41 -18.96
N TYR A 157 14.03 -0.52 -17.89
CA TYR A 157 13.99 0.46 -16.81
C TYR A 157 14.64 1.78 -17.24
N SER A 158 13.90 2.88 -17.11
CA SER A 158 14.42 4.22 -17.40
C SER A 158 15.55 4.59 -16.44
N SER A 159 16.63 5.17 -16.95
CA SER A 159 17.73 5.69 -16.12
C SER A 159 17.39 7.00 -15.42
N THR A 160 16.35 7.70 -15.86
CA THR A 160 15.99 9.06 -15.40
C THR A 160 14.62 9.14 -14.76
N GLU A 161 13.64 8.35 -15.20
CA GLU A 161 12.27 8.43 -14.71
C GLU A 161 12.05 7.53 -13.48
N ARG A 162 11.33 8.05 -12.51
CA ARG A 162 11.02 7.39 -11.25
C ARG A 162 9.53 7.46 -10.95
N ILE A 163 9.09 6.50 -10.15
CA ILE A 163 7.81 6.56 -9.45
C ILE A 163 8.13 6.68 -7.96
N GLY A 164 7.76 7.80 -7.37
CA GLY A 164 7.84 8.02 -5.93
C GLY A 164 6.52 7.65 -5.26
N SER A 165 6.56 6.90 -4.17
CA SER A 165 5.33 6.56 -3.45
C SER A 165 5.51 6.63 -1.93
N PHE A 166 4.41 6.84 -1.25
CA PHE A 166 4.27 6.64 0.19
C PHE A 166 2.93 5.96 0.46
N ILE A 167 2.95 4.86 1.20
CA ILE A 167 1.76 4.21 1.72
C ILE A 167 1.78 4.31 3.24
N GLY A 168 0.63 4.52 3.86
CA GLY A 168 0.60 4.63 5.32
C GLY A 168 -0.81 4.54 5.89
N ALA A 169 -0.85 4.35 7.21
CA ALA A 169 -2.06 4.38 8.02
C ALA A 169 -1.87 5.37 9.17
N VAL A 170 -2.95 6.07 9.52
CA VAL A 170 -2.96 7.08 10.57
C VAL A 170 -4.32 7.18 11.26
N PRO A 171 -4.37 7.39 12.61
CA PRO A 171 -3.29 7.21 13.59
C PRO A 171 -2.80 5.75 13.61
N ALA A 172 -1.51 5.50 13.89
CA ALA A 172 -0.96 4.14 13.84
C ALA A 172 -1.49 3.21 14.95
N ASP A 173 -1.84 3.76 16.10
CA ASP A 173 -2.37 3.06 17.28
C ASP A 173 -3.87 2.76 17.19
N ASN A 174 -4.62 3.57 16.43
CA ASN A 174 -6.05 3.39 16.17
C ASN A 174 -6.39 3.85 14.74
N PRO A 175 -6.00 3.10 13.71
CA PRO A 175 -6.08 3.55 12.33
C PRO A 175 -7.49 3.94 11.89
N LYS A 176 -7.60 5.13 11.30
CA LYS A 176 -8.82 5.68 10.70
C LYS A 176 -8.71 5.80 9.20
N LEU A 177 -7.48 6.04 8.73
CA LEU A 177 -7.17 6.23 7.32
C LEU A 177 -6.04 5.28 6.91
N ALA A 178 -6.18 4.66 5.75
CA ALA A 178 -5.10 4.01 5.02
C ALA A 178 -5.02 4.63 3.63
N MET A 179 -3.84 5.14 3.27
CA MET A 179 -3.68 5.90 2.03
C MET A 179 -2.46 5.42 1.24
N ALA A 180 -2.54 5.51 -0.08
CA ALA A 180 -1.42 5.32 -1.00
C ALA A 180 -1.28 6.57 -1.88
N ILE A 181 -0.16 7.24 -1.79
CA ILE A 181 0.20 8.39 -2.63
C ILE A 181 1.26 7.91 -3.63
N VAL A 182 0.98 8.12 -4.90
CA VAL A 182 1.90 7.76 -5.99
C VAL A 182 2.13 8.99 -6.87
N VAL A 183 3.39 9.37 -7.04
CA VAL A 183 3.81 10.47 -7.91
C VAL A 183 4.59 9.88 -9.07
N ASP A 184 3.99 9.92 -10.26
CA ASP A 184 4.60 9.43 -11.48
C ASP A 184 5.53 10.48 -12.08
N ASN A 185 6.78 10.10 -12.26
CA ASN A 185 7.83 10.88 -12.91
C ASN A 185 7.95 12.33 -12.38
N PRO A 186 8.26 12.54 -11.08
CA PRO A 186 8.47 13.89 -10.56
C PRO A 186 9.63 14.58 -11.31
N THR A 187 9.36 15.75 -11.90
CA THR A 187 10.30 16.48 -12.77
C THR A 187 11.10 17.53 -12.03
N THR A 188 10.69 17.92 -10.83
CA THR A 188 11.31 18.96 -10.02
C THR A 188 11.73 18.43 -8.65
N GLY A 189 12.86 18.91 -8.12
CA GLY A 189 13.34 18.54 -6.79
C GLY A 189 13.79 17.09 -6.67
N SER A 190 13.53 16.50 -5.50
CA SER A 190 13.85 15.10 -5.21
C SER A 190 12.89 14.15 -5.96
N ARG A 191 13.42 12.97 -6.30
CA ARG A 191 12.62 11.90 -6.93
C ARG A 191 12.31 10.74 -5.97
N TYR A 192 12.72 10.86 -4.70
CA TYR A 192 12.46 9.86 -3.68
C TYR A 192 11.04 9.99 -3.12
N GLY A 193 10.34 8.86 -2.93
CA GLY A 193 8.95 8.83 -2.48
C GLY A 193 8.69 9.55 -1.15
N GLY A 194 9.60 9.44 -0.19
CA GLY A 194 9.49 10.18 1.06
C GLY A 194 9.53 11.71 0.90
N GLN A 195 10.15 12.20 -0.17
CA GLN A 195 10.27 13.63 -0.47
C GLN A 195 9.16 14.16 -1.41
N THR A 196 8.59 13.29 -2.24
CA THR A 196 7.56 13.65 -3.22
C THR A 196 6.15 13.29 -2.74
N ALA A 197 5.94 12.05 -2.33
CA ALA A 197 4.64 11.54 -1.87
C ALA A 197 4.38 11.78 -0.37
N GLY A 198 5.45 11.83 0.45
CA GLY A 198 5.34 12.03 1.90
C GLY A 198 4.62 13.32 2.29
N PRO A 199 4.99 14.51 1.77
CA PRO A 199 4.29 15.76 2.08
C PRO A 199 2.80 15.74 1.71
N VAL A 200 2.47 15.14 0.57
CA VAL A 200 1.07 15.01 0.11
C VAL A 200 0.28 14.10 1.05
N PHE A 201 0.89 13.00 1.50
CA PHE A 201 0.29 12.14 2.52
C PHE A 201 0.01 12.90 3.83
N SER A 202 0.98 13.68 4.30
CA SER A 202 0.84 14.48 5.53
C SER A 202 -0.31 15.48 5.42
N GLU A 203 -0.35 16.25 4.33
CA GLU A 203 -1.36 17.29 4.11
C GLU A 203 -2.77 16.72 4.00
N ILE A 204 -2.96 15.69 3.17
CA ILE A 204 -4.26 15.02 3.01
C ILE A 204 -4.69 14.33 4.31
N GLY A 205 -3.76 13.63 4.97
CA GLY A 205 -4.04 12.91 6.21
C GLY A 205 -4.47 13.86 7.32
N GLU A 206 -3.75 14.97 7.52
CA GLU A 206 -4.09 15.98 8.52
C GLU A 206 -5.47 16.61 8.24
N ALA A 207 -5.72 17.01 6.99
CA ALA A 207 -7.02 17.59 6.62
C ALA A 207 -8.17 16.59 6.82
N SER A 208 -7.97 15.32 6.45
CA SER A 208 -8.98 14.27 6.60
C SER A 208 -9.29 13.98 8.07
N LEU A 209 -8.25 13.85 8.91
CA LEU A 209 -8.45 13.63 10.36
C LEU A 209 -9.21 14.77 11.02
N ARG A 210 -8.95 16.02 10.64
CA ARG A 210 -9.72 17.19 11.15
C ARG A 210 -11.19 17.13 10.77
N LEU A 211 -11.52 16.62 9.57
CA LEU A 211 -12.92 16.47 9.13
C LEU A 211 -13.64 15.32 9.83
N MET A 212 -12.90 14.31 10.28
CA MET A 212 -13.45 13.14 10.96
C MET A 212 -13.66 13.37 12.46
N GLY A 213 -13.11 14.43 13.06
CA GLY A 213 -13.22 14.78 14.49
C GLY A 213 -12.09 14.20 15.28
#